data_9f9e1d600103f20b8c82bb08e9ef376c
#
_entry.id   9f9e1d600103f20b8c82bb08e9ef376c
#
_cell.length_a   1.000
_cell.length_b   1.000
_cell.length_c   1.000
_cell.angle_alpha   90.00
_cell.angle_beta   90.00
_cell.angle_gamma   90.00
#
_symmetry.space_group_name_H-M   'P 1'
#
loop_
_entity.id
_entity.type
_entity.pdbx_description
1 polymer ?
#
loop_
_entity_poly.entity_id
_entity_poly.type
_entity_poly.pdbx_seq_one_letter_code
_entity_poly.pdbx_strand_id
1 'polypeptide(L)'
;KGYLGQDTINNEQETEITNFNKILSVENLELINVNLDLTITNYLGADANLVFNQLETSNTTTTIPVTQDLSGENMIGKTYNINRATENGGTIPINPTITKIRLEGKEMIEILPNKITSDVDFFLNPYGEDINDDFLYPAYPIEASLEIELPLILKAKNLVLTDTNEVNFQREN
;
A
#
# COMPACT_ATOMS: atom_id res chain seq x y z
N LYS A 1 11.36 3.47 -26.20
CA LYS A 1 12.46 2.64 -25.71
C LYS A 1 13.74 3.45 -25.62
N GLY A 2 14.53 3.21 -24.62
CA GLY A 2 15.83 3.84 -24.39
C GLY A 2 16.14 3.84 -22.89
N TYR A 3 17.18 4.52 -22.49
CA TYR A 3 17.52 4.70 -21.08
C TYR A 3 16.57 5.69 -20.41
N LEU A 4 15.85 5.27 -19.37
CA LEU A 4 14.89 6.13 -18.64
C LEU A 4 15.58 7.10 -17.66
N GLY A 5 16.87 6.93 -17.42
CA GLY A 5 17.61 7.72 -16.43
C GLY A 5 17.39 7.23 -15.00
N GLN A 6 18.07 7.88 -14.07
CA GLN A 6 17.88 7.69 -12.64
C GLN A 6 17.06 8.85 -12.10
N ASP A 7 16.07 8.55 -11.25
CA ASP A 7 15.26 9.57 -10.60
C ASP A 7 14.89 9.13 -9.18
N THR A 8 14.64 10.10 -8.30
CA THR A 8 14.21 9.87 -6.93
C THR A 8 12.94 10.66 -6.67
N ILE A 9 11.89 9.97 -6.28
CA ILE A 9 10.62 10.57 -5.91
C ILE A 9 10.44 10.38 -4.41
N ASN A 10 10.44 11.49 -3.68
CA ASN A 10 10.12 11.51 -2.25
C ASN A 10 8.62 11.82 -2.13
N ASN A 11 7.90 11.00 -1.41
CA ASN A 11 6.46 11.15 -1.23
C ASN A 11 6.09 11.05 0.26
N GLU A 12 5.79 12.20 0.84
CA GLU A 12 5.18 12.30 2.16
C GLU A 12 3.68 12.51 1.99
N GLN A 13 2.86 11.64 2.55
CA GLN A 13 1.42 11.66 2.39
C GLN A 13 0.69 11.37 3.70
N GLU A 14 -0.35 12.16 3.95
CA GLU A 14 -1.37 11.88 4.95
C GLU A 14 -2.68 11.48 4.27
N THR A 15 -3.23 10.34 4.67
CA THR A 15 -4.50 9.83 4.14
C THR A 15 -5.50 9.67 5.27
N GLU A 16 -6.63 10.35 5.16
CA GLU A 16 -7.74 10.20 6.09
C GLU A 16 -8.56 8.93 5.80
N ILE A 17 -8.84 8.16 6.86
CA ILE A 17 -9.68 6.97 6.81
C ILE A 17 -11.06 7.33 7.39
N THR A 18 -11.96 7.81 6.55
CA THR A 18 -13.25 8.35 7.01
C THR A 18 -14.28 7.29 7.37
N ASN A 19 -14.15 6.07 6.86
CA ASN A 19 -15.20 5.04 6.96
C ASN A 19 -14.93 3.97 8.02
N PHE A 20 -13.69 3.83 8.50
CA PHE A 20 -13.33 2.75 9.42
C PHE A 20 -14.12 2.84 10.74
N ASN A 21 -14.18 4.03 11.34
CA ASN A 21 -14.93 4.28 12.58
C ASN A 21 -16.45 4.23 12.40
N LYS A 22 -16.95 4.27 11.16
CA LYS A 22 -18.38 4.13 10.87
C LYS A 22 -18.80 2.67 10.76
N ILE A 23 -17.88 1.83 10.27
CA ILE A 23 -18.12 0.39 10.09
C ILE A 23 -17.93 -0.34 11.40
N LEU A 24 -16.92 0.03 12.18
CA LEU A 24 -16.54 -0.63 13.42
C LEU A 24 -16.58 0.36 14.59
N SER A 25 -17.54 0.21 15.48
CA SER A 25 -17.63 0.95 16.74
C SER A 25 -17.55 -0.01 17.91
N VAL A 26 -16.45 0.03 18.67
CA VAL A 26 -16.16 -0.86 19.79
C VAL A 26 -15.47 -0.12 20.91
N GLU A 27 -15.70 -0.51 22.15
CA GLU A 27 -15.00 0.06 23.31
C GLU A 27 -13.59 -0.47 23.46
N ASN A 28 -13.35 -1.74 23.14
CA ASN A 28 -12.03 -2.37 23.16
C ASN A 28 -12.01 -3.40 22.02
N LEU A 29 -11.21 -3.12 21.00
CA LEU A 29 -10.95 -4.02 19.90
C LEU A 29 -9.70 -4.84 20.19
N GLU A 30 -9.84 -6.16 20.20
CA GLU A 30 -8.71 -7.09 20.25
C GLU A 30 -8.77 -7.96 18.99
N LEU A 31 -7.79 -7.79 18.11
CA LEU A 31 -7.68 -8.54 16.86
C LEU A 31 -6.71 -9.69 16.99
N ILE A 32 -6.99 -10.78 16.30
CA ILE A 32 -6.11 -11.95 16.21
C ILE A 32 -5.61 -11.97 14.77
N ASN A 33 -4.37 -11.59 14.53
CA ASN A 33 -3.72 -11.52 13.21
C ASN A 33 -4.43 -10.56 12.23
N VAL A 34 -3.82 -9.45 11.96
CA VAL A 34 -4.22 -8.54 10.90
C VAL A 34 -3.09 -8.51 9.87
N ASN A 35 -3.41 -8.87 8.65
CA ASN A 35 -2.46 -8.81 7.55
C ASN A 35 -2.72 -7.54 6.75
N LEU A 36 -1.64 -6.80 6.48
CA LEU A 36 -1.63 -5.69 5.56
C LEU A 36 -0.70 -6.07 4.40
N ASP A 37 -1.27 -6.21 3.22
CA ASP A 37 -0.53 -6.55 2.01
C ASP A 37 -0.42 -5.31 1.10
N LEU A 38 0.77 -4.70 1.05
CA LEU A 38 1.10 -3.70 0.03
C LEU A 38 1.56 -4.44 -1.22
N THR A 39 0.81 -4.28 -2.30
CA THR A 39 1.14 -4.85 -3.61
C THR A 39 1.55 -3.73 -4.56
N ILE A 40 2.73 -3.85 -5.15
CA ILE A 40 3.26 -2.93 -6.16
C ILE A 40 3.35 -3.69 -7.47
N THR A 41 2.66 -3.19 -8.50
CA THR A 41 2.70 -3.71 -9.86
C THR A 41 3.51 -2.77 -10.73
N ASN A 42 4.67 -3.22 -11.18
CA ASN A 42 5.55 -2.44 -12.03
C ASN A 42 5.34 -2.82 -13.50
N TYR A 43 4.88 -1.86 -14.29
CA TYR A 43 4.73 -1.98 -15.75
C TYR A 43 5.88 -1.30 -16.51
N LEU A 44 6.84 -0.70 -15.81
CA LEU A 44 8.00 -0.06 -16.45
C LEU A 44 9.06 -1.10 -16.77
N GLY A 45 9.71 -0.92 -17.90
CA GLY A 45 10.92 -1.67 -18.27
C GLY A 45 12.16 -1.16 -17.55
N ALA A 46 12.05 -0.73 -16.31
CA ALA A 46 13.14 -0.32 -15.45
C ALA A 46 12.94 -0.84 -14.03
N ASP A 47 14.03 -1.19 -13.37
CA ASP A 47 14.02 -1.54 -11.96
C ASP A 47 13.73 -0.32 -11.10
N ALA A 48 13.17 -0.55 -9.91
CA ALA A 48 12.99 0.48 -8.91
C ALA A 48 13.26 -0.05 -7.51
N ASN A 49 13.48 0.86 -6.57
CA ASN A 49 13.57 0.57 -5.15
C ASN A 49 12.55 1.41 -4.40
N LEU A 50 11.97 0.83 -3.36
CA LEU A 50 11.13 1.52 -2.39
C LEU A 50 11.80 1.47 -1.02
N VAL A 51 11.82 2.60 -0.33
CA VAL A 51 12.29 2.71 1.06
C VAL A 51 11.22 3.44 1.87
N PHE A 52 10.79 2.85 2.98
CA PHE A 52 9.94 3.52 3.95
C PHE A 52 10.79 4.29 4.93
N ASN A 53 10.60 5.61 5.00
CA ASN A 53 11.19 6.47 6.00
C ASN A 53 10.28 6.55 7.24
N GLN A 54 8.95 6.55 7.00
CA GLN A 54 7.94 6.56 8.04
C GLN A 54 6.68 5.83 7.54
N LEU A 55 6.05 5.09 8.43
CA LEU A 55 4.69 4.61 8.28
C LEU A 55 4.04 4.59 9.66
N GLU A 56 2.92 5.25 9.82
CA GLU A 56 2.20 5.29 11.08
C GLU A 56 0.70 5.42 10.88
N THR A 57 -0.05 4.96 11.86
CA THR A 57 -1.49 5.20 11.97
C THR A 57 -1.81 6.01 13.21
N SER A 58 -2.81 6.84 13.12
CA SER A 58 -3.25 7.64 14.25
C SER A 58 -4.76 7.77 14.34
N ASN A 59 -5.22 7.98 15.56
CA ASN A 59 -6.56 8.48 15.86
C ASN A 59 -6.42 9.81 16.66
N THR A 60 -7.52 10.28 17.27
CA THR A 60 -7.52 11.55 18.01
C THR A 60 -6.61 11.58 19.25
N THR A 61 -6.16 10.42 19.74
CA THR A 61 -5.44 10.30 21.01
C THR A 61 -4.13 9.52 20.93
N THR A 62 -3.96 8.69 19.91
CA THR A 62 -2.85 7.73 19.85
C THR A 62 -2.27 7.69 18.44
N THR A 63 -0.95 7.57 18.35
CA THR A 63 -0.21 7.31 17.12
C THR A 63 0.59 6.02 17.30
N ILE A 64 0.48 5.10 16.35
CA ILE A 64 1.19 3.83 16.31
C ILE A 64 2.12 3.80 15.10
N PRO A 65 3.45 3.76 15.29
CA PRO A 65 4.39 3.56 14.19
C PRO A 65 4.38 2.10 13.74
N VAL A 66 4.46 1.88 12.44
CA VAL A 66 4.64 0.57 11.83
C VAL A 66 6.11 0.41 11.48
N THR A 67 6.81 -0.34 12.27
CA THR A 67 8.27 -0.49 12.12
C THR A 67 8.71 -1.88 11.69
N GLN A 68 7.79 -2.86 11.69
CA GLN A 68 8.12 -4.24 11.37
C GLN A 68 7.25 -4.79 10.25
N ASP A 69 7.84 -5.62 9.42
CA ASP A 69 7.11 -6.47 8.50
C ASP A 69 6.56 -7.73 9.23
N LEU A 70 5.78 -8.53 8.53
CA LEU A 70 5.15 -9.73 9.11
C LEU A 70 6.17 -10.79 9.58
N SER A 71 7.43 -10.71 9.13
CA SER A 71 8.52 -11.57 9.61
C SER A 71 9.17 -11.05 10.90
N GLY A 72 8.79 -9.86 11.36
CA GLY A 72 9.37 -9.17 12.52
C GLY A 72 10.66 -8.41 12.18
N GLU A 73 11.01 -8.28 10.91
CA GLU A 73 12.16 -7.47 10.48
C GLU A 73 11.79 -5.99 10.43
N ASN A 74 12.77 -5.13 10.80
CA ASN A 74 12.58 -3.69 10.68
C ASN A 74 12.42 -3.30 9.20
N MET A 75 11.31 -2.62 8.89
CA MET A 75 11.00 -2.16 7.55
C MET A 75 11.47 -0.73 7.26
N ILE A 76 11.66 0.08 8.30
CA ILE A 76 12.08 1.48 8.15
C ILE A 76 13.55 1.54 7.72
N GLY A 77 13.82 2.23 6.61
CA GLY A 77 15.12 2.28 5.97
C GLY A 77 15.51 1.01 5.19
N LYS A 78 14.66 -0.02 5.17
CA LYS A 78 14.89 -1.23 4.36
C LYS A 78 14.55 -0.96 2.91
N THR A 79 15.44 -1.41 2.00
CA THR A 79 15.22 -1.31 0.56
C THR A 79 14.42 -2.51 0.06
N TYR A 80 13.31 -2.25 -0.59
CA TYR A 80 12.49 -3.24 -1.29
C TYR A 80 12.71 -3.11 -2.80
N ASN A 81 13.23 -4.18 -3.41
CA ASN A 81 13.48 -4.22 -4.85
C ASN A 81 12.17 -4.46 -5.62
N ILE A 82 11.93 -3.62 -6.60
CA ILE A 82 10.80 -3.69 -7.52
C ILE A 82 11.38 -3.96 -8.91
N ASN A 83 11.32 -5.22 -9.32
CA ASN A 83 11.92 -5.63 -10.59
C ASN A 83 11.18 -5.03 -11.77
N ARG A 84 11.90 -4.80 -12.87
CA ARG A 84 11.38 -4.30 -14.14
C ARG A 84 10.37 -5.27 -14.78
N ALA A 85 9.44 -4.71 -15.52
CA ALA A 85 8.58 -5.48 -16.41
C ALA A 85 9.34 -5.95 -17.66
N THR A 86 8.76 -6.91 -18.36
CA THR A 86 9.27 -7.38 -19.65
C THR A 86 8.25 -7.13 -20.74
N GLU A 87 8.71 -6.86 -21.97
CA GLU A 87 7.82 -6.80 -23.12
C GLU A 87 7.43 -8.21 -23.58
N ASN A 88 6.19 -8.32 -24.04
CA ASN A 88 5.73 -9.48 -24.78
C ASN A 88 5.16 -9.04 -26.14
N GLY A 89 5.09 -9.93 -27.10
CA GLY A 89 4.53 -9.64 -28.43
C GLY A 89 3.00 -9.71 -28.52
N GLY A 90 2.29 -9.71 -27.38
CA GLY A 90 0.83 -9.86 -27.33
C GLY A 90 0.05 -8.54 -27.50
N THR A 91 -1.26 -8.62 -27.31
CA THR A 91 -2.18 -7.46 -27.35
C THR A 91 -1.90 -6.48 -26.22
N ILE A 92 -1.50 -6.98 -25.05
CA ILE A 92 -0.91 -6.19 -23.97
C ILE A 92 0.59 -6.41 -24.10
N PRO A 93 1.37 -5.39 -24.49
CA PRO A 93 2.77 -5.58 -24.84
C PRO A 93 3.70 -5.79 -23.64
N ILE A 94 3.16 -5.88 -22.41
CA ILE A 94 3.91 -5.87 -21.16
C ILE A 94 3.50 -7.04 -20.29
N ASN A 95 4.49 -7.73 -19.71
CA ASN A 95 4.34 -8.59 -18.55
C ASN A 95 4.83 -7.82 -17.32
N PRO A 96 3.93 -7.33 -16.46
CA PRO A 96 4.32 -6.60 -15.25
C PRO A 96 4.98 -7.53 -14.25
N THR A 97 5.76 -6.95 -13.35
CA THR A 97 6.24 -7.63 -12.16
C THR A 97 5.46 -7.18 -10.93
N ILE A 98 5.27 -8.08 -9.98
CA ILE A 98 4.51 -7.83 -8.77
C ILE A 98 5.43 -8.03 -7.57
N THR A 99 5.54 -6.99 -6.75
CA THR A 99 6.21 -7.04 -5.45
C THR A 99 5.18 -6.93 -4.34
N LYS A 100 5.21 -7.87 -3.39
CA LYS A 100 4.34 -7.86 -2.21
C LYS A 100 5.14 -7.63 -0.96
N ILE A 101 4.72 -6.65 -0.17
CA ILE A 101 5.30 -6.32 1.14
C ILE A 101 4.19 -6.54 2.16
N ARG A 102 4.41 -7.48 3.09
CA ARG A 102 3.48 -7.80 4.16
C ARG A 102 3.89 -7.12 5.43
N LEU A 103 2.96 -6.39 6.03
CA LEU A 103 3.17 -5.59 7.23
C LEU A 103 2.42 -6.17 8.41
N GLU A 104 2.97 -6.00 9.61
CA GLU A 104 2.26 -6.29 10.86
C GLU A 104 1.22 -5.20 11.11
N GLY A 105 -0.06 -5.56 11.00
CA GLY A 105 -1.16 -4.59 11.01
C GLY A 105 -1.97 -4.55 12.29
N LYS A 106 -1.75 -5.46 13.23
CA LYS A 106 -2.63 -5.62 14.40
C LYS A 106 -2.77 -4.32 15.21
N GLU A 107 -1.66 -3.80 15.71
CA GLU A 107 -1.66 -2.59 16.56
C GLU A 107 -2.16 -1.36 15.80
N MET A 108 -1.86 -1.27 14.51
CA MET A 108 -2.33 -0.20 13.63
C MET A 108 -3.86 -0.10 13.59
N ILE A 109 -4.53 -1.25 13.54
CA ILE A 109 -5.98 -1.32 13.35
C ILE A 109 -6.73 -1.31 14.70
N GLU A 110 -6.13 -1.86 15.77
CA GLU A 110 -6.76 -1.90 17.09
C GLU A 110 -7.06 -0.52 17.66
N ILE A 111 -6.30 0.50 17.28
CA ILE A 111 -6.59 1.89 17.70
C ILE A 111 -7.77 2.52 16.96
N LEU A 112 -8.39 1.83 16.00
CA LEU A 112 -9.42 2.37 15.12
C LEU A 112 -8.96 3.68 14.46
N PRO A 113 -7.96 3.61 13.58
CA PRO A 113 -7.29 4.80 13.06
C PRO A 113 -8.24 5.62 12.18
N ASN A 114 -8.04 6.93 12.19
CA ASN A 114 -8.68 7.86 11.26
C ASN A 114 -7.71 8.47 10.25
N LYS A 115 -6.40 8.22 10.44
CA LYS A 115 -5.34 8.72 9.55
C LYS A 115 -4.20 7.72 9.42
N ILE A 116 -3.66 7.63 8.21
CA ILE A 116 -2.37 6.99 7.90
C ILE A 116 -1.41 8.09 7.43
N THR A 117 -0.21 8.12 8.00
CA THR A 117 0.89 8.95 7.53
C THR A 117 1.99 8.05 6.98
N SER A 118 2.46 8.35 5.79
CA SER A 118 3.56 7.64 5.16
C SER A 118 4.57 8.61 4.57
N ASP A 119 5.86 8.29 4.71
CA ASP A 119 6.97 8.92 4.02
C ASP A 119 7.77 7.82 3.33
N VAL A 120 7.84 7.89 2.01
CA VAL A 120 8.49 6.87 1.19
C VAL A 120 9.37 7.52 0.13
N ASP A 121 10.54 6.91 -0.08
CA ASP A 121 11.42 7.20 -1.20
C ASP A 121 11.26 6.12 -2.27
N PHE A 122 11.05 6.57 -3.49
CA PHE A 122 10.99 5.71 -4.65
C PHE A 122 12.15 6.08 -5.59
N PHE A 123 13.05 5.12 -5.82
CA PHE A 123 14.21 5.28 -6.69
C PHE A 123 13.97 4.54 -7.99
N LEU A 124 13.88 5.29 -9.09
CA LEU A 124 13.82 4.71 -10.43
C LEU A 124 15.24 4.42 -10.94
N ASN A 125 15.41 3.24 -11.52
CA ASN A 125 16.67 2.76 -12.09
C ASN A 125 17.86 2.94 -11.11
N PRO A 126 17.76 2.42 -9.87
CA PRO A 126 18.69 2.74 -8.78
C PRO A 126 20.12 2.28 -9.06
N TYR A 127 20.30 1.33 -9.96
CA TYR A 127 21.63 0.76 -10.29
C TYR A 127 22.34 1.52 -11.41
N GLY A 128 21.66 2.46 -12.09
CA GLY A 128 22.24 3.28 -13.14
C GLY A 128 22.70 2.48 -14.36
N GLU A 129 22.17 1.28 -14.53
CA GLU A 129 22.50 0.45 -15.67
C GLU A 129 21.90 1.08 -16.93
N ASP A 130 22.79 1.47 -17.87
CA ASP A 130 22.40 1.92 -19.21
C ASP A 130 22.00 0.70 -20.05
N ILE A 131 20.87 0.10 -19.68
CA ILE A 131 20.23 -0.92 -20.48
C ILE A 131 19.33 -0.17 -21.45
N ASN A 132 19.79 0.00 -22.71
CA ASN A 132 19.03 0.68 -23.77
C ASN A 132 17.66 0.02 -24.12
N ASP A 133 17.23 -0.91 -23.29
CA ASP A 133 15.97 -1.66 -23.39
C ASP A 133 14.91 -1.18 -22.39
N ASP A 134 15.15 -0.08 -21.66
CA ASP A 134 14.11 0.50 -20.83
C ASP A 134 12.92 0.95 -21.67
N PHE A 135 11.73 0.81 -21.13
CA PHE A 135 10.52 1.26 -21.79
C PHE A 135 9.51 1.82 -20.79
N LEU A 136 8.72 2.74 -21.31
CA LEU A 136 7.58 3.35 -20.65
C LEU A 136 6.39 3.37 -21.61
N TYR A 137 5.26 2.90 -21.13
CA TYR A 137 3.99 3.04 -21.82
C TYR A 137 3.05 3.89 -20.94
N PRO A 138 2.65 5.09 -21.37
CA PRO A 138 1.86 6.01 -20.53
C PRO A 138 0.52 5.43 -20.06
N ALA A 139 -0.02 4.44 -20.76
CA ALA A 139 -1.25 3.74 -20.37
C ALA A 139 -1.06 2.72 -19.24
N TYR A 140 0.17 2.40 -18.86
CA TYR A 140 0.52 1.39 -17.88
C TYR A 140 1.51 1.96 -16.86
N PRO A 141 1.02 2.72 -15.86
CA PRO A 141 1.86 3.28 -14.79
C PRO A 141 2.29 2.21 -13.80
N ILE A 142 3.14 2.58 -12.85
CA ILE A 142 3.31 1.81 -11.63
C ILE A 142 2.04 1.96 -10.80
N GLU A 143 1.54 0.84 -10.30
CA GLU A 143 0.35 0.80 -9.45
C GLU A 143 0.74 0.30 -8.07
N ALA A 144 0.16 0.91 -7.02
CA ALA A 144 0.28 0.44 -5.65
C ALA A 144 -1.12 0.26 -5.04
N SER A 145 -1.33 -0.84 -4.36
CA SER A 145 -2.57 -1.12 -3.62
C SER A 145 -2.25 -1.66 -2.23
N LEU A 146 -2.98 -1.16 -1.23
CA LEU A 146 -2.93 -1.67 0.14
C LEU A 146 -4.22 -2.44 0.42
N GLU A 147 -4.09 -3.72 0.75
CA GLU A 147 -5.18 -4.59 1.16
C GLU A 147 -5.09 -4.87 2.65
N ILE A 148 -6.21 -4.74 3.35
CA ILE A 148 -6.32 -5.01 4.79
C ILE A 148 -7.23 -6.22 4.97
N GLU A 149 -6.67 -7.33 5.44
CA GLU A 149 -7.44 -8.52 5.78
C GLU A 149 -7.73 -8.54 7.28
N LEU A 150 -9.00 -8.34 7.64
CA LEU A 150 -9.48 -8.42 9.01
C LEU A 150 -10.07 -9.80 9.29
N PRO A 151 -9.54 -10.56 10.26
CA PRO A 151 -10.15 -11.82 10.64
C PRO A 151 -11.52 -11.59 11.30
N LEU A 152 -12.50 -12.43 11.01
CA LEU A 152 -13.83 -12.38 11.62
C LEU A 152 -13.84 -12.77 13.11
N ILE A 153 -12.71 -13.20 13.66
CA ILE A 153 -12.58 -13.55 15.08
C ILE A 153 -12.20 -12.28 15.83
N LEU A 154 -13.22 -11.60 16.33
CA LEU A 154 -13.09 -10.38 17.13
C LEU A 154 -13.43 -10.69 18.58
N LYS A 155 -12.58 -10.31 19.53
CA LYS A 155 -12.96 -10.16 20.92
C LYS A 155 -13.26 -8.70 21.16
N ALA A 156 -14.53 -8.39 21.20
CA ALA A 156 -14.99 -7.01 21.40
C ALA A 156 -16.14 -6.96 22.39
N LYS A 157 -16.15 -5.95 23.25
CA LYS A 157 -17.36 -5.58 24.02
C LYS A 157 -18.13 -4.54 23.22
N ASN A 158 -19.45 -4.71 23.16
CA ASN A 158 -20.37 -3.76 22.48
C ASN A 158 -20.02 -3.52 21.00
N LEU A 159 -19.70 -4.60 20.28
CA LEU A 159 -19.43 -4.52 18.83
C LEU A 159 -20.71 -4.11 18.09
N VAL A 160 -20.65 -3.00 17.37
CA VAL A 160 -21.67 -2.57 16.42
C VAL A 160 -21.03 -2.51 15.03
N LEU A 161 -21.52 -3.34 14.12
CA LEU A 161 -21.16 -3.29 12.70
C LEU A 161 -22.28 -2.54 11.97
N THR A 162 -21.94 -1.42 11.35
CA THR A 162 -22.89 -0.64 10.56
C THR A 162 -22.35 -0.51 9.14
N ASP A 163 -23.07 -1.08 8.19
CA ASP A 163 -22.83 -0.84 6.76
C ASP A 163 -24.03 -0.05 6.22
N THR A 164 -23.76 1.11 5.63
CA THR A 164 -24.79 1.97 5.03
C THR A 164 -24.44 2.19 3.56
N ASN A 165 -25.12 1.46 2.69
CA ASN A 165 -25.07 1.68 1.25
C ASN A 165 -26.18 2.64 0.84
N GLU A 166 -25.83 3.84 0.35
CA GLU A 166 -26.79 4.73 -0.30
C GLU A 166 -27.05 4.22 -1.73
N VAL A 167 -28.26 3.73 -1.97
CA VAL A 167 -28.72 3.34 -3.31
C VAL A 167 -29.54 4.49 -3.88
N ASN A 168 -28.98 5.27 -4.78
CA ASN A 168 -29.68 6.30 -5.53
C ASN A 168 -30.48 5.66 -6.67
N PHE A 169 -31.79 5.55 -6.50
CA PHE A 169 -32.71 5.21 -7.59
C PHE A 169 -33.02 6.49 -8.40
N GLN A 170 -32.38 6.67 -9.53
CA GLN A 170 -32.86 7.65 -10.52
C GLN A 170 -34.07 7.06 -11.24
N ARG A 171 -35.22 7.70 -11.08
CA ARG A 171 -36.42 7.40 -11.85
C ARG A 171 -36.29 8.17 -13.16
N GLU A 172 -36.04 7.46 -14.25
CA GLU A 172 -36.18 8.04 -15.59
C GLU A 172 -37.68 8.30 -15.84
N ASN A 173 -38.00 9.56 -16.17
CA ASN A 173 -39.32 9.99 -16.66
C ASN A 173 -39.32 9.90 -18.19
#